data_3cc1d129464e31712733b4611ac81d9d
#
_entry.id   3cc1d129464e31712733b4611ac81d9d
#
_cell.length_a   1.000
_cell.length_b   1.000
_cell.length_c   1.000
_cell.angle_alpha   90.00
_cell.angle_beta   90.00
_cell.angle_gamma   90.00
#
_symmetry.space_group_name_H-M   'P 1'
#
loop_
_entity.id
_entity.type
_entity.pdbx_description
1 polymer ?
#
loop_
_entity_poly.entity_id
_entity_poly.type
_entity_poly.pdbx_seq_one_letter_code
_entity_poly.pdbx_strand_id
1 'polypeptide(L)' 'MIDTYAQAGFVRNMETYGLRNMIKALSIMELLNTEEENQRLALAKAEIKRRRAS' A
#
# COMPACT_ATOMS: atom_id res chain seq x y z
N MET A 1 -1.25 15.43 9.63
CA MET A 1 -2.40 14.94 8.82
C MET A 1 -1.89 14.03 7.70
N ILE A 2 -2.56 12.89 7.50
CA ILE A 2 -2.21 11.95 6.44
C ILE A 2 -2.81 12.41 5.13
N ASP A 3 -1.98 12.53 4.10
CA ASP A 3 -2.46 12.90 2.77
C ASP A 3 -2.81 11.63 1.99
N THR A 4 -4.05 11.19 2.13
CA THR A 4 -4.54 9.99 1.48
C THR A 4 -4.46 10.09 -0.04
N TYR A 5 -4.70 11.27 -0.58
CA TYR A 5 -4.66 11.48 -2.03
C TYR A 5 -3.25 11.27 -2.57
N ALA A 6 -2.26 11.84 -1.90
CA ALA A 6 -0.87 11.68 -2.32
C ALA A 6 -0.41 10.22 -2.19
N GLN A 7 -0.82 9.54 -1.12
CA GLN A 7 -0.48 8.13 -0.95
C GLN A 7 -1.12 7.26 -2.01
N ALA A 8 -2.38 7.53 -2.37
CA ALA A 8 -3.08 6.78 -3.40
C ALA A 8 -2.37 6.94 -4.76
N GLY A 9 -1.93 8.15 -5.09
CA GLY A 9 -1.18 8.41 -6.31
C GLY A 9 0.16 7.69 -6.33
N PHE A 10 0.86 7.71 -5.21
CA PHE A 10 2.13 7.02 -5.06
C PHE A 10 1.98 5.52 -5.30
N VAL A 11 0.98 4.91 -4.66
CA VAL A 11 0.72 3.48 -4.79
C VAL A 11 0.31 3.12 -6.23
N ARG A 12 -0.54 3.95 -6.84
CA ARG A 12 -1.02 3.70 -8.20
C ARG A 12 0.11 3.69 -9.22
N ASN A 13 1.14 4.49 -9.00
CA ASN A 13 2.27 4.61 -9.93
C ASN A 13 3.38 3.60 -9.69
N MET A 14 3.29 2.80 -8.62
CA MET A 14 4.31 1.79 -8.32
C MET A 14 4.16 0.58 -9.24
N GLU A 15 5.29 -0.04 -9.54
CA GLU A 15 5.28 -1.32 -10.22
C GLU A 15 4.73 -2.40 -9.29
N THR A 16 4.10 -3.43 -9.88
CA THR A 16 3.50 -4.52 -9.11
C THR A 16 4.52 -5.19 -8.19
N TYR A 17 5.73 -5.37 -8.66
CA TYR A 17 6.81 -5.95 -7.85
C TYR A 17 7.07 -5.11 -6.59
N GLY A 18 7.16 -3.80 -6.76
CA GLY A 18 7.37 -2.91 -5.62
C GLY A 18 6.21 -2.91 -4.65
N LEU A 19 4.98 -2.97 -5.16
CA LEU A 19 3.79 -3.06 -4.31
C LEU A 19 3.80 -4.32 -3.47
N ARG A 20 4.13 -5.45 -4.07
CA ARG A 20 4.18 -6.73 -3.35
C ARG A 20 5.23 -6.71 -2.27
N ASN A 21 6.40 -6.15 -2.55
CA ASN A 21 7.45 -6.04 -1.55
C ASN A 21 7.04 -5.13 -0.40
N MET A 22 6.39 -4.01 -0.70
CA MET A 22 5.90 -3.10 0.32
C MET A 22 4.84 -3.76 1.21
N ILE A 23 3.90 -4.47 0.60
CA ILE A 23 2.85 -5.18 1.33
C ILE A 23 3.49 -6.20 2.28
N LYS A 24 4.44 -6.97 1.78
CA LYS A 24 5.14 -7.96 2.59
C LYS A 24 5.84 -7.31 3.77
N ALA A 25 6.59 -6.25 3.52
CA ALA A 25 7.32 -5.55 4.57
C ALA A 25 6.41 -4.98 5.64
N LEU A 26 5.31 -4.33 5.23
CA LEU A 26 4.37 -3.72 6.17
C LEU A 26 3.52 -4.74 6.90
N SER A 27 3.42 -5.97 6.39
CA SER A 27 2.61 -7.03 7.02
C SER A 27 3.38 -7.80 8.08
N ILE A 28 4.71 -7.73 8.09
CA ILE A 28 5.53 -8.54 9.00
C ILE A 28 5.25 -8.19 10.46
N MET A 29 5.19 -6.89 10.79
CA MET A 29 4.89 -6.45 12.15
C MET A 29 3.80 -5.38 12.11
N GLU A 30 2.63 -5.82 11.67
CA GLU A 30 1.51 -4.93 11.40
C GLU A 30 1.10 -4.09 12.61
N LEU A 31 1.19 -4.69 13.81
CA LEU A 31 0.82 -3.99 15.04
C LEU A 31 1.74 -2.82 15.37
N LEU A 32 2.94 -2.80 14.81
CA LEU A 32 3.91 -1.74 15.04
C LEU A 32 3.86 -0.66 13.96
N ASN A 33 3.03 -0.83 12.95
CA ASN A 33 2.90 0.16 11.89
C ASN A 33 2.24 1.43 12.42
N THR A 34 2.69 2.57 11.92
CA THR A 34 2.00 3.83 12.17
C THR A 34 0.67 3.83 11.42
N GLU A 35 -0.20 4.78 11.77
CA GLU A 35 -1.48 4.93 11.06
C GLU A 35 -1.26 5.16 9.56
N GLU A 36 -0.25 5.98 9.23
CA GLU A 36 0.09 6.26 7.83
C GLU A 36 0.56 4.99 7.10
N GLU A 37 1.38 4.17 7.77
CA GLU A 37 1.83 2.91 7.20
C GLU A 37 0.68 1.93 6.98
N ASN A 38 -0.25 1.86 7.93
CA ASN A 38 -1.44 1.01 7.80
C ASN A 38 -2.31 1.46 6.63
N GLN A 39 -2.46 2.76 6.44
CA GLN A 39 -3.21 3.30 5.32
C GLN A 39 -2.55 2.95 3.99
N ARG A 40 -1.23 3.08 3.93
CA ARG A 40 -0.47 2.72 2.74
C ARG A 40 -0.61 1.23 2.42
N LEU A 41 -0.56 0.39 3.46
CA LEU A 41 -0.75 -1.04 3.29
C LEU A 41 -2.12 -1.37 2.70
N ALA A 42 -3.17 -0.75 3.22
CA ALA A 42 -4.52 -0.95 2.71
C ALA A 42 -4.65 -0.51 1.25
N LEU A 43 -4.07 0.64 0.91
CA LEU A 43 -4.09 1.15 -0.46
C LEU A 43 -3.31 0.23 -1.42
N ALA A 44 -2.18 -0.30 -0.97
CA ALA A 44 -1.37 -1.21 -1.78
C ALA A 44 -2.12 -2.51 -2.05
N LYS A 45 -2.77 -3.07 -1.04
CA LYS A 45 -3.57 -4.28 -1.21
C LYS A 45 -4.73 -4.05 -2.18
N ALA A 46 -5.40 -2.91 -2.07
CA ALA A 46 -6.49 -2.56 -2.97
C ALA A 46 -5.99 -2.41 -4.41
N GLU A 47 -4.83 -1.80 -4.60
CA GLU A 47 -4.26 -1.62 -5.93
C GLU A 47 -3.90 -2.95 -6.59
N ILE A 48 -3.30 -3.86 -5.83
CA ILE A 48 -2.97 -5.19 -6.33
C ILE A 48 -4.24 -5.92 -6.77
N LYS A 49 -5.28 -5.84 -5.94
CA LYS A 49 -6.56 -6.46 -6.25
C LYS A 49 -7.15 -5.88 -7.54
N ARG A 50 -7.10 -4.56 -7.69
CA ARG A 50 -7.58 -3.88 -8.90
C ARG A 50 -6.84 -4.37 -10.15
N ARG A 51 -5.52 -4.50 -10.05
CA ARG A 51 -4.69 -4.93 -11.18
C ARG A 51 -5.00 -6.37 -11.58
N ARG A 52 -5.30 -7.24 -10.62
CA ARG A 52 -5.68 -8.61 -10.91
C ARG A 52 -7.02 -8.70 -11.61
N ALA A 53 -7.93 -7.80 -11.30
CA ALA A 53 -9.27 -7.79 -11.86
C ALA A 53 -9.32 -7.20 -13.28
N SER A 54 -8.27 -6.52 -13.71
CA SER A 54 -8.21 -5.88 -15.03
C SER A 54 -7.86 -6.85 -16.13
#